data_93d5f50f500184ea2d3bb7887652f20a
#
_entry.id   93d5f50f500184ea2d3bb7887652f20a
#
_cell.length_a   1.000
_cell.length_b   1.000
_cell.length_c   1.000
_cell.angle_alpha   90.00
_cell.angle_beta   90.00
_cell.angle_gamma   90.00
#
_symmetry.space_group_name_H-M   'P 1'
#
loop_
_entity.id
_entity.type
_entity.pdbx_description
1 polymer ?
#
loop_
_entity_poly.entity_id
_entity_poly.type
_entity_poly.pdbx_seq_one_letter_code
_entity_poly.pdbx_strand_id
1 'polypeptide(L)'
;MARELAFVLINPYTIGKSRTGGVIGRYIRTGLDLVGARIFGPSKALTEKYAALIREDPEVDEDQRDILADYVLRTYMPDPQTGRRHRVFMLLFEGENAIERIREATGKVRYNMASGRSVRDIYGDYVTSPAGEVLYVEPAVLIGPTLKSCAAALKLWAEYSAKDGGIIADAFDLADDNIEKTLVLIKPDNFRFPSSRAGNIIDLFSGSGLRIVGAKLHQMSVVEAEEFYGPVREFLRKKFKGSAGDQAYEAVAKKFGIEIPETMKEALGEMFGPLVADHQFYKIIEFMTGWWAPSCGIDGKDCPGKSKCLALVYAGENAIGKIRDILGPTDPSKAQPGSVRKEFGSDVMVNAAHASDSPENAAREMKIIKVEKDTIKKLVQQYYP
;
A
#
# COMPACT_ATOMS: atom_id res chain seq x y z
N MET A 1 24.19 13.31 -7.05
CA MET A 1 24.07 13.50 -5.57
C MET A 1 23.76 12.15 -4.94
N ALA A 2 24.10 11.95 -3.66
CA ALA A 2 23.77 10.70 -2.98
C ALA A 2 22.24 10.55 -2.85
N ARG A 3 21.73 9.33 -2.99
CA ARG A 3 20.32 9.03 -2.71
C ARG A 3 20.10 9.03 -1.20
N GLU A 4 19.04 9.64 -0.76
CA GLU A 4 18.64 9.73 0.64
C GLU A 4 17.38 8.90 0.89
N LEU A 5 17.23 8.40 2.12
CA LEU A 5 15.99 7.80 2.61
C LEU A 5 15.30 8.79 3.56
N ALA A 6 14.08 9.15 3.23
CA ALA A 6 13.23 10.00 4.06
C ALA A 6 11.98 9.24 4.51
N PHE A 7 11.36 9.67 5.61
CA PHE A 7 10.12 9.09 6.10
C PHE A 7 9.01 10.10 6.29
N VAL A 8 7.80 9.58 6.27
CA VAL A 8 6.58 10.29 6.64
C VAL A 8 5.81 9.38 7.60
N LEU A 9 5.45 9.90 8.77
CA LEU A 9 4.51 9.28 9.70
C LEU A 9 3.16 9.97 9.56
N ILE A 10 2.17 9.27 9.02
CA ILE A 10 0.78 9.77 9.01
C ILE A 10 0.21 9.54 10.41
N ASN A 11 -0.28 10.60 11.03
CA ASN A 11 -0.71 10.62 12.42
C ASN A 11 -2.04 9.89 12.65
N PRO A 12 -2.32 9.42 13.87
CA PRO A 12 -3.55 8.71 14.22
C PRO A 12 -4.83 9.46 13.85
N TYR A 13 -4.86 10.77 14.10
CA TYR A 13 -6.00 11.62 13.75
C TYR A 13 -6.25 11.66 12.23
N THR A 14 -5.21 11.83 11.45
CA THR A 14 -5.28 11.86 9.97
C THR A 14 -5.80 10.54 9.41
N ILE A 15 -5.33 9.40 9.98
CA ILE A 15 -5.85 8.07 9.65
C ILE A 15 -7.32 7.95 10.04
N GLY A 16 -7.66 8.38 11.25
CA GLY A 16 -9.03 8.34 11.79
C GLY A 16 -10.02 9.19 10.98
N LYS A 17 -9.56 10.28 10.38
CA LYS A 17 -10.35 11.14 9.50
C LYS A 17 -10.38 10.68 8.04
N SER A 18 -9.90 9.47 7.74
CA SER A 18 -9.88 8.91 6.37
C SER A 18 -9.12 9.76 5.35
N ARG A 19 -8.08 10.49 5.79
CA ARG A 19 -7.27 11.39 4.94
C ARG A 19 -5.99 10.72 4.43
N THR A 20 -5.80 9.44 4.73
CA THR A 20 -4.58 8.67 4.43
C THR A 20 -4.24 8.69 2.95
N GLY A 21 -5.22 8.45 2.08
CA GLY A 21 -5.02 8.41 0.64
C GLY A 21 -4.60 9.75 0.07
N GLY A 22 -5.27 10.84 0.47
CA GLY A 22 -4.93 12.18 0.04
C GLY A 22 -3.50 12.59 0.43
N VAL A 23 -3.06 12.22 1.63
CA VAL A 23 -1.67 12.44 2.10
C VAL A 23 -0.69 11.62 1.26
N ILE A 24 -0.93 10.31 1.06
CA ILE A 24 -0.08 9.43 0.24
C ILE A 24 0.06 9.98 -1.18
N GLY A 25 -1.06 10.38 -1.81
CA GLY A 25 -1.07 10.93 -3.16
C GLY A 25 -0.20 12.18 -3.32
N ARG A 26 -0.12 13.02 -2.29
CA ARG A 26 0.73 14.22 -2.31
C ARG A 26 2.21 13.88 -2.27
N TYR A 27 2.62 12.92 -1.45
CA TYR A 27 4.02 12.51 -1.39
C TYR A 27 4.47 11.73 -2.63
N ILE A 28 3.63 10.87 -3.21
CA ILE A 28 3.97 10.19 -4.48
C ILE A 28 4.21 11.21 -5.60
N ARG A 29 3.44 12.32 -5.65
CA ARG A 29 3.64 13.39 -6.64
C ARG A 29 4.94 14.15 -6.50
N THR A 30 5.67 14.02 -5.41
CA THR A 30 7.02 14.58 -5.31
C THR A 30 7.99 13.93 -6.32
N GLY A 31 7.65 12.77 -6.88
CA GLY A 31 8.50 12.00 -7.79
C GLY A 31 9.62 11.24 -7.06
N LEU A 32 9.59 11.21 -5.72
CA LEU A 32 10.42 10.30 -4.94
C LEU A 32 9.87 8.87 -5.06
N ASP A 33 10.75 7.90 -4.96
CA ASP A 33 10.37 6.49 -5.00
C ASP A 33 9.85 6.04 -3.64
N LEU A 34 8.60 5.55 -3.57
CA LEU A 34 8.07 4.90 -2.37
C LEU A 34 8.73 3.53 -2.25
N VAL A 35 9.51 3.31 -1.18
CA VAL A 35 10.31 2.08 -0.97
C VAL A 35 9.93 1.31 0.28
N GLY A 36 9.08 1.86 1.14
CA GLY A 36 8.60 1.18 2.34
C GLY A 36 7.25 1.71 2.81
N ALA A 37 6.47 0.81 3.40
CA ALA A 37 5.19 1.13 4.02
C ALA A 37 4.93 0.16 5.18
N ARG A 38 4.54 0.67 6.35
CA ARG A 38 4.21 -0.14 7.53
C ARG A 38 3.29 0.60 8.48
N ILE A 39 2.31 -0.12 9.05
CA ILE A 39 1.52 0.39 10.17
C ILE A 39 2.25 0.08 11.47
N PHE A 40 2.30 1.05 12.35
CA PHE A 40 2.79 0.91 13.72
C PHE A 40 1.67 1.18 14.71
N GLY A 41 1.71 0.47 15.84
CA GLY A 41 1.04 0.82 17.08
C GLY A 41 2.12 1.11 18.13
N PRO A 42 2.57 2.38 18.26
CA PRO A 42 3.68 2.69 19.13
C PRO A 42 3.43 2.24 20.56
N SER A 43 4.41 1.55 21.15
CA SER A 43 4.44 1.28 22.58
C SER A 43 4.78 2.56 23.35
N LYS A 44 4.52 2.58 24.66
CA LYS A 44 4.94 3.66 25.56
C LYS A 44 6.43 3.98 25.39
N ALA A 45 7.28 2.95 25.36
CA ALA A 45 8.73 3.12 25.23
C ALA A 45 9.15 3.78 23.92
N LEU A 46 8.55 3.38 22.78
CA LEU A 46 8.83 4.04 21.49
C LEU A 46 8.34 5.49 21.52
N THR A 47 7.15 5.74 22.03
CA THR A 47 6.55 7.08 22.10
C THR A 47 7.43 8.04 22.91
N GLU A 48 7.84 7.63 24.12
CA GLU A 48 8.69 8.44 25.01
C GLU A 48 10.06 8.74 24.37
N LYS A 49 10.72 7.72 23.80
CA LYS A 49 12.02 7.90 23.12
C LYS A 49 11.89 8.81 21.89
N TYR A 50 10.81 8.69 21.12
CA TYR A 50 10.62 9.51 19.92
C TYR A 50 10.32 10.98 20.30
N ALA A 51 9.51 11.21 21.31
CA ALA A 51 9.26 12.55 21.82
C ALA A 51 10.54 13.21 22.37
N ALA A 52 11.37 12.47 23.12
CA ALA A 52 12.66 12.95 23.59
C ALA A 52 13.60 13.32 22.43
N LEU A 53 13.67 12.47 21.40
CA LEU A 53 14.48 12.72 20.22
C LEU A 53 14.05 14.00 19.48
N ILE A 54 12.75 14.27 19.37
CA ILE A 54 12.23 15.51 18.78
C ILE A 54 12.62 16.73 19.64
N ARG A 55 12.46 16.63 20.97
CA ARG A 55 12.73 17.73 21.91
C ARG A 55 14.21 18.10 21.96
N GLU A 56 15.09 17.14 21.78
CA GLU A 56 16.54 17.33 21.82
C GLU A 56 17.17 17.71 20.46
N ASP A 57 16.38 17.85 19.39
CA ASP A 57 16.90 18.18 18.05
C ASP A 57 17.34 19.66 17.98
N PRO A 58 18.66 19.97 17.92
CA PRO A 58 19.15 21.35 17.94
C PRO A 58 18.95 22.09 16.61
N GLU A 59 18.59 21.37 15.52
CA GLU A 59 18.41 21.93 14.19
C GLU A 59 16.96 22.42 13.95
N VAL A 60 16.08 22.17 14.92
CA VAL A 60 14.67 22.61 14.88
C VAL A 60 14.44 23.67 15.94
N ASP A 61 13.63 24.66 15.62
CA ASP A 61 13.21 25.73 16.52
C ASP A 61 12.60 25.18 17.82
N GLU A 62 13.03 25.69 18.98
CA GLU A 62 12.65 25.19 20.31
C GLU A 62 11.14 25.10 20.50
N ASP A 63 10.42 26.15 20.17
CA ASP A 63 8.96 26.17 20.26
C ASP A 63 8.30 25.08 19.40
N GLN A 64 8.86 24.76 18.21
CA GLN A 64 8.35 23.69 17.36
C GLN A 64 8.67 22.31 17.92
N ARG A 65 9.84 22.14 18.52
CA ARG A 65 10.26 20.87 19.15
C ARG A 65 9.31 20.50 20.27
N ASP A 66 9.03 21.44 21.17
CA ASP A 66 8.16 21.20 22.33
C ASP A 66 6.72 20.89 21.89
N ILE A 67 6.16 21.67 20.98
CA ILE A 67 4.83 21.43 20.45
C ILE A 67 4.72 20.02 19.80
N LEU A 68 5.72 19.62 19.00
CA LEU A 68 5.68 18.32 18.33
C LEU A 68 5.96 17.16 19.30
N ALA A 69 6.85 17.32 20.28
CA ALA A 69 7.12 16.31 21.28
C ALA A 69 5.89 16.08 22.19
N ASP A 70 5.23 17.17 22.62
CA ASP A 70 4.00 17.08 23.40
C ASP A 70 2.84 16.48 22.58
N TYR A 71 2.78 16.80 21.29
CA TYR A 71 1.84 16.16 20.36
C TYR A 71 2.05 14.65 20.33
N VAL A 72 3.30 14.18 20.18
CA VAL A 72 3.64 12.75 20.16
C VAL A 72 3.23 12.07 21.47
N LEU A 73 3.60 12.65 22.61
CA LEU A 73 3.23 12.09 23.93
C LEU A 73 1.72 11.98 24.10
N ARG A 74 0.96 12.96 23.62
CA ARG A 74 -0.50 12.97 23.74
C ARG A 74 -1.18 11.98 22.79
N THR A 75 -0.69 11.81 21.57
CA THR A 75 -1.42 11.13 20.48
C THR A 75 -0.89 9.76 20.11
N TYR A 76 0.37 9.45 20.42
CA TYR A 76 0.97 8.14 20.11
C TYR A 76 1.00 7.20 21.31
N MET A 77 0.87 7.75 22.54
CA MET A 77 0.84 6.95 23.74
C MET A 77 -0.34 5.97 23.71
N PRO A 78 -0.15 4.69 24.07
CA PRO A 78 -1.27 3.78 24.26
C PRO A 78 -2.30 4.35 25.24
N ASP A 79 -3.56 4.09 25.00
CA ASP A 79 -4.64 4.49 25.90
C ASP A 79 -4.40 3.94 27.32
N PRO A 80 -4.35 4.77 28.36
CA PRO A 80 -3.95 4.33 29.70
C PRO A 80 -4.98 3.43 30.37
N GLN A 81 -6.25 3.46 29.95
CA GLN A 81 -7.33 2.68 30.55
C GLN A 81 -7.49 1.31 29.86
N THR A 82 -7.40 1.30 28.54
CA THR A 82 -7.66 0.11 27.72
C THR A 82 -6.39 -0.58 27.23
N GLY A 83 -5.24 0.09 27.28
CA GLY A 83 -3.99 -0.38 26.68
C GLY A 83 -3.97 -0.35 25.15
N ARG A 84 -5.03 0.15 24.51
CA ARG A 84 -5.15 0.21 23.05
C ARG A 84 -4.08 1.11 22.44
N ARG A 85 -3.46 0.64 21.36
CA ARG A 85 -2.43 1.39 20.63
C ARG A 85 -3.05 2.21 19.50
N HIS A 86 -2.53 3.41 19.32
CA HIS A 86 -2.91 4.26 18.20
C HIS A 86 -2.12 3.87 16.94
N ARG A 87 -2.76 3.92 15.77
CA ARG A 87 -2.12 3.58 14.51
C ARG A 87 -1.36 4.77 13.93
N VAL A 88 -0.11 4.53 13.58
CA VAL A 88 0.75 5.45 12.83
C VAL A 88 1.14 4.77 11.54
N PHE A 89 0.97 5.43 10.40
CA PHE A 89 1.33 4.87 9.11
C PHE A 89 2.66 5.45 8.63
N MET A 90 3.70 4.64 8.69
CA MET A 90 5.02 5.00 8.15
C MET A 90 5.10 4.72 6.67
N LEU A 91 5.60 5.70 5.93
CA LEU A 91 5.99 5.61 4.53
C LEU A 91 7.48 5.99 4.41
N LEU A 92 8.22 5.25 3.60
CA LEU A 92 9.63 5.50 3.30
C LEU A 92 9.78 5.89 1.84
N PHE A 93 10.45 7.00 1.60
CA PHE A 93 10.73 7.52 0.27
C PHE A 93 12.23 7.64 0.02
N GLU A 94 12.64 7.30 -1.17
CA GLU A 94 14.04 7.32 -1.61
C GLU A 94 14.21 8.22 -2.83
N GLY A 95 15.31 8.93 -2.90
CA GLY A 95 15.66 9.73 -4.06
C GLY A 95 16.73 10.77 -3.76
N GLU A 96 17.02 11.60 -4.75
CA GLU A 96 17.89 12.77 -4.58
C GLU A 96 17.17 13.85 -3.78
N ASN A 97 17.85 14.39 -2.77
CA ASN A 97 17.32 15.42 -1.87
C ASN A 97 15.96 15.01 -1.26
N ALA A 98 15.82 13.72 -0.90
CA ALA A 98 14.51 13.18 -0.45
C ALA A 98 14.02 13.89 0.80
N ILE A 99 14.90 14.20 1.75
CA ILE A 99 14.53 14.86 3.01
C ILE A 99 14.00 16.26 2.75
N GLU A 100 14.68 17.04 1.91
CA GLU A 100 14.24 18.39 1.56
C GLU A 100 12.90 18.40 0.82
N ARG A 101 12.75 17.53 -0.19
CA ARG A 101 11.50 17.41 -0.97
C ARG A 101 10.32 16.97 -0.11
N ILE A 102 10.53 16.05 0.84
CA ILE A 102 9.52 15.67 1.82
C ILE A 102 9.18 16.85 2.74
N ARG A 103 10.19 17.59 3.21
CA ARG A 103 9.99 18.77 4.05
C ARG A 103 9.18 19.87 3.34
N GLU A 104 9.50 20.16 2.10
CA GLU A 104 8.74 21.13 1.28
C GLU A 104 7.29 20.69 1.06
N ALA A 105 7.06 19.42 0.68
CA ALA A 105 5.73 18.88 0.49
C ALA A 105 4.91 18.85 1.81
N THR A 106 5.58 18.68 2.94
CA THR A 106 4.95 18.66 4.27
C THR A 106 4.49 20.05 4.72
N GLY A 107 5.33 21.07 4.52
CA GLY A 107 5.06 22.42 4.97
C GLY A 107 5.41 22.71 6.43
N LYS A 108 5.23 23.94 6.87
CA LYS A 108 5.57 24.43 8.23
C LYS A 108 4.54 23.95 9.27
N VAL A 109 4.97 23.82 10.50
CA VAL A 109 4.06 23.54 11.65
C VAL A 109 3.23 24.77 11.99
N ARG A 110 3.89 25.95 11.99
CA ARG A 110 3.24 27.24 12.18
C ARG A 110 3.22 27.99 10.85
N TYR A 111 2.10 28.60 10.52
CA TYR A 111 1.96 29.44 9.35
C TYR A 111 0.98 30.58 9.63
N ASN A 112 1.32 31.76 9.13
CA ASN A 112 0.45 32.93 9.25
C ASN A 112 -0.66 32.92 8.19
N MET A 113 -0.44 32.21 7.08
CA MET A 113 -1.39 32.05 5.99
C MET A 113 -1.24 30.65 5.38
N ALA A 114 -2.34 29.89 5.35
CA ALA A 114 -2.39 28.61 4.66
C ALA A 114 -2.33 28.82 3.15
N SER A 115 -1.37 28.19 2.48
CA SER A 115 -1.24 28.29 1.01
C SER A 115 -2.12 27.26 0.28
N GLY A 116 -2.63 26.26 0.98
CA GLY A 116 -3.32 25.11 0.40
C GLY A 116 -2.42 24.19 -0.44
N ARG A 117 -1.10 24.38 -0.38
CA ARG A 117 -0.12 23.65 -1.21
C ARG A 117 0.53 22.48 -0.48
N SER A 118 0.83 22.65 0.80
CA SER A 118 1.49 21.63 1.61
C SER A 118 0.50 20.65 2.26
N VAL A 119 1.02 19.53 2.75
CA VAL A 119 0.22 18.54 3.48
C VAL A 119 -0.37 19.16 4.75
N ARG A 120 0.40 19.93 5.49
CA ARG A 120 -0.06 20.58 6.74
C ARG A 120 -1.10 21.66 6.49
N ASP A 121 -1.00 22.41 5.38
CA ASP A 121 -2.01 23.40 5.01
C ASP A 121 -3.40 22.81 4.77
N ILE A 122 -3.45 21.54 4.32
CA ILE A 122 -4.71 20.92 3.88
C ILE A 122 -5.27 19.97 4.93
N TYR A 123 -4.39 19.25 5.60
CA TYR A 123 -4.77 18.16 6.50
C TYR A 123 -4.44 18.43 7.98
N GLY A 124 -3.64 19.47 8.25
CA GLY A 124 -3.31 19.89 9.60
C GLY A 124 -4.27 20.96 10.13
N ASP A 125 -4.25 21.12 11.44
CA ASP A 125 -4.97 22.19 12.16
C ASP A 125 -4.00 22.88 13.11
N TYR A 126 -4.04 24.23 13.13
CA TYR A 126 -3.23 25.04 14.01
C TYR A 126 -4.07 26.23 14.52
N VAL A 127 -4.49 26.16 15.77
CA VAL A 127 -5.40 27.12 16.39
C VAL A 127 -4.68 27.87 17.50
N THR A 128 -4.73 29.20 17.44
CA THR A 128 -4.17 30.08 18.48
C THR A 128 -5.25 30.93 19.14
N SER A 129 -5.00 31.32 20.40
CA SER A 129 -5.77 32.36 21.07
C SER A 129 -5.54 33.73 20.41
N PRO A 130 -6.38 34.73 20.70
CA PRO A 130 -6.12 36.13 20.28
C PRO A 130 -4.79 36.68 20.79
N ALA A 131 -4.27 36.15 21.90
CA ALA A 131 -2.96 36.49 22.47
C ALA A 131 -1.77 35.75 21.78
N GLY A 132 -2.04 34.87 20.80
CA GLY A 132 -1.02 34.10 20.08
C GLY A 132 -0.60 32.79 20.75
N GLU A 133 -1.25 32.40 21.86
CA GLU A 133 -0.98 31.12 22.52
C GLU A 133 -1.54 29.96 21.68
N VAL A 134 -0.79 28.86 21.57
CA VAL A 134 -1.21 27.65 20.84
C VAL A 134 -2.26 26.91 21.66
N LEU A 135 -3.50 26.90 21.17
CA LEU A 135 -4.60 26.19 21.80
C LEU A 135 -4.71 24.73 21.32
N TYR A 136 -4.43 24.50 20.03
CA TYR A 136 -4.53 23.18 19.43
C TYR A 136 -3.59 23.06 18.23
N VAL A 137 -2.95 21.91 18.11
CA VAL A 137 -2.15 21.56 16.94
C VAL A 137 -2.41 20.13 16.51
N GLU A 138 -2.64 19.94 15.22
CA GLU A 138 -2.65 18.65 14.52
C GLU A 138 -1.78 18.79 13.26
N PRO A 139 -0.54 18.31 13.30
CA PRO A 139 0.40 18.51 12.17
C PRO A 139 0.13 17.58 10.98
N ALA A 140 -0.91 16.75 11.00
CA ALA A 140 -1.28 15.72 10.04
C ALA A 140 -0.24 14.61 9.87
N VAL A 141 1.03 15.00 9.73
CA VAL A 141 2.17 14.09 9.56
C VAL A 141 3.38 14.57 10.35
N LEU A 142 4.25 13.61 10.72
CA LEU A 142 5.59 13.90 11.24
C LEU A 142 6.65 13.39 10.26
N ILE A 143 7.78 14.10 10.20
CA ILE A 143 8.93 13.83 9.32
C ILE A 143 10.23 14.10 10.07
N GLY A 144 11.35 13.64 9.56
CA GLY A 144 12.68 14.13 9.96
C GLY A 144 13.07 15.31 9.07
N PRO A 145 13.06 16.55 9.57
CA PRO A 145 13.26 17.73 8.73
C PRO A 145 14.70 17.95 8.26
N THR A 146 15.67 17.30 8.89
CA THR A 146 17.10 17.37 8.54
C THR A 146 17.67 15.96 8.38
N LEU A 147 18.87 15.82 7.81
CA LEU A 147 19.52 14.53 7.66
C LEU A 147 19.75 13.86 9.03
N LYS A 148 20.20 14.64 10.01
CA LYS A 148 20.48 14.14 11.36
C LYS A 148 19.23 13.66 12.07
N SER A 149 18.17 14.47 12.10
CA SER A 149 16.91 14.11 12.72
C SER A 149 16.22 12.96 12.00
N CYS A 150 16.29 12.92 10.67
CA CYS A 150 15.73 11.85 9.86
C CYS A 150 16.44 10.51 10.16
N ALA A 151 17.76 10.49 10.15
CA ALA A 151 18.56 9.29 10.45
C ALA A 151 18.30 8.78 11.88
N ALA A 152 18.32 9.68 12.87
CA ALA A 152 18.08 9.32 14.26
C ALA A 152 16.66 8.73 14.48
N ALA A 153 15.64 9.38 13.92
CA ALA A 153 14.27 8.89 14.00
C ALA A 153 14.12 7.54 13.31
N LEU A 154 14.65 7.39 12.07
CA LEU A 154 14.57 6.12 11.34
C LEU A 154 15.25 4.96 12.07
N LYS A 155 16.43 5.18 12.67
CA LYS A 155 17.10 4.16 13.50
C LYS A 155 16.21 3.75 14.69
N LEU A 156 15.62 4.70 15.40
CA LEU A 156 14.71 4.43 16.50
C LEU A 156 13.48 3.62 16.06
N TRP A 157 12.78 4.07 15.02
CA TRP A 157 11.60 3.37 14.51
C TRP A 157 11.94 1.98 13.96
N ALA A 158 13.11 1.80 13.35
CA ALA A 158 13.61 0.50 12.87
C ALA A 158 13.92 -0.48 14.01
N GLU A 159 14.40 0.01 15.17
CA GLU A 159 14.59 -0.81 16.37
C GLU A 159 13.27 -1.42 16.85
N TYR A 160 12.19 -0.65 16.80
CA TYR A 160 10.87 -1.07 17.26
C TYR A 160 10.00 -1.71 16.16
N SER A 161 10.44 -1.73 14.90
CA SER A 161 9.56 -2.07 13.77
C SER A 161 9.04 -3.50 13.81
N ALA A 162 9.77 -4.46 14.35
CA ALA A 162 9.31 -5.83 14.51
C ALA A 162 8.29 -5.99 15.65
N LYS A 163 8.42 -5.21 16.73
CA LYS A 163 7.59 -5.31 17.93
C LYS A 163 6.31 -4.47 17.83
N ASP A 164 6.48 -3.23 17.37
CA ASP A 164 5.41 -2.24 17.36
C ASP A 164 4.76 -2.06 15.97
N GLY A 165 5.29 -2.73 14.92
CA GLY A 165 4.78 -2.66 13.56
C GLY A 165 4.20 -3.97 13.07
N GLY A 166 3.36 -3.91 12.01
CA GLY A 166 2.71 -5.07 11.38
C GLY A 166 1.23 -4.89 11.21
N ILE A 167 0.44 -5.89 11.55
CA ILE A 167 -1.02 -5.80 11.64
C ILE A 167 -1.39 -5.43 13.08
N ILE A 168 -1.86 -4.20 13.25
CA ILE A 168 -2.21 -3.65 14.56
C ILE A 168 -3.67 -3.94 14.87
N ALA A 169 -3.90 -5.12 15.43
CA ALA A 169 -5.24 -5.60 15.74
C ALA A 169 -5.84 -4.96 17.01
N ASP A 170 -5.01 -4.61 17.97
CA ASP A 170 -5.39 -4.03 19.25
C ASP A 170 -5.70 -2.51 19.23
N ALA A 171 -5.71 -1.92 18.02
CA ALA A 171 -6.16 -0.55 17.86
C ALA A 171 -7.68 -0.35 17.98
N PHE A 172 -8.45 -1.44 18.12
CA PHE A 172 -9.92 -1.43 18.25
C PHE A 172 -10.40 -2.40 19.30
N ASP A 173 -11.68 -2.30 19.64
CA ASP A 173 -12.42 -3.37 20.30
C ASP A 173 -12.66 -4.49 19.28
N LEU A 174 -11.81 -5.50 19.30
CA LEU A 174 -11.96 -6.72 18.51
C LEU A 174 -12.75 -7.80 19.27
N ALA A 175 -13.34 -7.47 20.41
CA ALA A 175 -14.22 -8.37 21.15
C ALA A 175 -15.53 -8.68 20.40
N ASP A 176 -15.73 -8.05 19.26
CA ASP A 176 -16.84 -8.35 18.36
C ASP A 176 -16.42 -9.49 17.41
N ASP A 177 -17.04 -10.67 17.57
CA ASP A 177 -16.82 -11.87 16.73
C ASP A 177 -17.11 -11.63 15.23
N ASN A 178 -17.63 -10.44 14.88
CA ASN A 178 -17.99 -10.05 13.52
C ASN A 178 -16.88 -9.30 12.77
N ILE A 179 -15.69 -9.12 13.35
CA ILE A 179 -14.62 -8.36 12.69
C ILE A 179 -13.84 -9.23 11.72
N GLU A 180 -14.03 -8.94 10.45
CA GLU A 180 -13.27 -9.52 9.35
C GLU A 180 -12.01 -8.70 9.03
N LYS A 181 -11.00 -9.40 8.47
CA LYS A 181 -9.84 -8.77 7.83
C LYS A 181 -9.81 -9.13 6.35
N THR A 182 -9.48 -8.17 5.51
CA THR A 182 -9.31 -8.39 4.07
C THR A 182 -8.06 -7.74 3.56
N LEU A 183 -7.43 -8.35 2.55
CA LEU A 183 -6.26 -7.79 1.86
C LEU A 183 -6.70 -7.02 0.63
N VAL A 184 -6.14 -5.83 0.46
CA VAL A 184 -6.19 -5.04 -0.78
C VAL A 184 -4.77 -4.87 -1.30
N LEU A 185 -4.53 -5.15 -2.59
CA LEU A 185 -3.29 -4.80 -3.26
C LEU A 185 -3.53 -3.67 -4.26
N ILE A 186 -2.95 -2.51 -4.02
CA ILE A 186 -2.84 -1.46 -5.03
C ILE A 186 -1.78 -1.93 -6.03
N LYS A 187 -2.19 -2.14 -7.28
CA LYS A 187 -1.38 -2.80 -8.31
C LYS A 187 -0.27 -1.92 -8.88
N PRO A 188 0.75 -2.51 -9.55
CA PRO A 188 1.91 -1.80 -10.05
C PRO A 188 1.64 -0.66 -11.02
N ASP A 189 0.55 -0.73 -11.81
CA ASP A 189 0.15 0.32 -12.75
C ASP A 189 -0.05 1.69 -12.09
N ASN A 190 -0.38 1.72 -10.79
CA ASN A 190 -0.60 2.95 -10.02
C ASN A 190 0.69 3.63 -9.55
N PHE A 191 1.85 2.97 -9.73
CA PHE A 191 3.17 3.47 -9.30
C PHE A 191 4.12 3.74 -10.47
N ARG A 192 3.68 3.55 -11.73
CA ARG A 192 4.52 3.76 -12.92
C ARG A 192 4.94 5.22 -13.11
N PHE A 193 4.10 6.15 -12.69
CA PHE A 193 4.32 7.58 -12.79
C PHE A 193 4.00 8.28 -11.47
N PRO A 194 4.70 9.37 -11.14
CA PRO A 194 4.37 10.20 -9.99
C PRO A 194 2.97 10.81 -10.14
N SER A 195 1.99 10.23 -9.45
CA SER A 195 0.58 10.66 -9.53
C SER A 195 -0.15 10.43 -8.22
N SER A 196 -1.37 10.96 -8.09
CA SER A 196 -2.22 10.71 -6.94
C SER A 196 -3.02 9.39 -7.03
N ARG A 197 -2.86 8.57 -8.09
CA ARG A 197 -3.73 7.40 -8.34
C ARG A 197 -3.84 6.46 -7.15
N ALA A 198 -2.70 6.02 -6.61
CA ALA A 198 -2.70 5.12 -5.44
C ALA A 198 -3.42 5.74 -4.23
N GLY A 199 -3.20 7.03 -3.97
CA GLY A 199 -3.89 7.77 -2.92
C GLY A 199 -5.40 7.88 -3.15
N ASN A 200 -5.83 8.23 -4.35
CA ASN A 200 -7.25 8.35 -4.70
C ASN A 200 -7.98 7.00 -4.57
N ILE A 201 -7.32 5.89 -4.90
CA ILE A 201 -7.89 4.54 -4.71
C ILE A 201 -8.09 4.26 -3.22
N ILE A 202 -7.12 4.61 -2.37
CA ILE A 202 -7.23 4.46 -0.90
C ILE A 202 -8.36 5.34 -0.35
N ASP A 203 -8.54 6.55 -0.88
CA ASP A 203 -9.62 7.45 -0.47
C ASP A 203 -11.00 6.87 -0.80
N LEU A 204 -11.17 6.21 -1.96
CA LEU A 204 -12.42 5.51 -2.27
C LEU A 204 -12.71 4.40 -1.25
N PHE A 205 -11.71 3.58 -0.89
CA PHE A 205 -11.89 2.55 0.14
C PHE A 205 -12.20 3.14 1.52
N SER A 206 -11.79 4.37 1.80
CA SER A 206 -12.11 5.05 3.06
C SER A 206 -13.62 5.26 3.27
N GLY A 207 -14.40 5.31 2.18
CA GLY A 207 -15.87 5.37 2.24
C GLY A 207 -16.53 4.13 2.83
N SER A 208 -15.81 3.01 2.96
CA SER A 208 -16.31 1.78 3.59
C SER A 208 -16.51 1.87 5.10
N GLY A 209 -15.91 2.86 5.77
CA GLY A 209 -15.83 2.92 7.23
C GLY A 209 -14.88 1.90 7.86
N LEU A 210 -14.20 1.09 7.05
CA LEU A 210 -13.20 0.12 7.51
C LEU A 210 -11.90 0.81 7.93
N ARG A 211 -11.11 0.09 8.69
CA ARG A 211 -9.87 0.61 9.26
C ARG A 211 -8.65 -0.08 8.65
N ILE A 212 -7.68 0.70 8.17
CA ILE A 212 -6.37 0.17 7.76
C ILE A 212 -5.62 -0.25 9.00
N VAL A 213 -5.33 -1.55 9.14
CA VAL A 213 -4.63 -2.14 10.29
C VAL A 213 -3.24 -2.66 9.96
N GLY A 214 -2.95 -2.85 8.68
CA GLY A 214 -1.64 -3.31 8.19
C GLY A 214 -1.31 -2.69 6.85
N ALA A 215 -0.02 -2.50 6.60
CA ALA A 215 0.48 -2.03 5.31
C ALA A 215 1.87 -2.59 5.04
N LYS A 216 2.14 -2.90 3.77
CA LYS A 216 3.46 -3.30 3.29
C LYS A 216 3.63 -2.92 1.83
N LEU A 217 4.73 -2.25 1.51
CA LEU A 217 5.17 -2.17 0.13
C LEU A 217 5.86 -3.50 -0.23
N HIS A 218 5.41 -4.14 -1.31
CA HIS A 218 5.84 -5.48 -1.65
C HIS A 218 6.22 -5.59 -3.14
N GLN A 219 7.32 -6.27 -3.40
CA GLN A 219 7.78 -6.67 -4.72
C GLN A 219 7.68 -8.19 -4.80
N MET A 220 6.56 -8.69 -5.36
CA MET A 220 6.32 -10.13 -5.46
C MET A 220 7.43 -10.79 -6.24
N SER A 221 7.97 -11.91 -5.75
CA SER A 221 8.74 -12.84 -6.56
C SER A 221 7.82 -13.58 -7.54
N VAL A 222 8.39 -14.24 -8.54
CA VAL A 222 7.63 -15.08 -9.48
C VAL A 222 6.93 -16.20 -8.72
N VAL A 223 7.60 -16.85 -7.76
CA VAL A 223 7.02 -17.92 -6.95
C VAL A 223 5.83 -17.42 -6.14
N GLU A 224 5.98 -16.28 -5.45
CA GLU A 224 4.88 -15.69 -4.68
C GLU A 224 3.69 -15.31 -5.58
N ALA A 225 3.95 -14.80 -6.79
CA ALA A 225 2.89 -14.44 -7.71
C ALA A 225 2.20 -15.67 -8.33
N GLU A 226 2.95 -16.74 -8.66
CA GLU A 226 2.39 -18.02 -9.11
C GLU A 226 1.49 -18.65 -8.02
N GLU A 227 1.88 -18.59 -6.75
CA GLU A 227 1.08 -19.07 -5.62
C GLU A 227 -0.15 -18.20 -5.38
N PHE A 228 0.01 -16.88 -5.42
CA PHE A 228 -1.07 -15.91 -5.18
C PHE A 228 -2.19 -16.05 -6.23
N TYR A 229 -1.82 -16.10 -7.51
CA TYR A 229 -2.75 -16.17 -8.64
C TYR A 229 -3.04 -17.60 -9.11
N GLY A 230 -2.56 -18.63 -8.41
CA GLY A 230 -2.81 -20.04 -8.74
C GLY A 230 -4.27 -20.37 -9.05
N PRO A 231 -5.25 -19.96 -8.21
CA PRO A 231 -6.67 -20.19 -8.51
C PRO A 231 -7.15 -19.59 -9.84
N VAL A 232 -6.57 -18.45 -10.26
CA VAL A 232 -6.89 -17.83 -11.56
C VAL A 232 -6.40 -18.69 -12.72
N ARG A 233 -5.26 -19.37 -12.59
CA ARG A 233 -4.74 -20.28 -13.64
C ARG A 233 -5.72 -21.38 -13.96
N GLU A 234 -6.29 -22.03 -12.96
CA GLU A 234 -7.27 -23.09 -13.14
C GLU A 234 -8.58 -22.57 -13.80
N PHE A 235 -9.01 -21.39 -13.40
CA PHE A 235 -10.14 -20.73 -14.06
C PHE A 235 -9.85 -20.44 -15.53
N LEU A 236 -8.67 -19.93 -15.87
CA LEU A 236 -8.26 -19.63 -17.25
C LEU A 236 -8.21 -20.90 -18.10
N ARG A 237 -7.69 -22.02 -17.57
CA ARG A 237 -7.65 -23.30 -18.27
C ARG A 237 -9.05 -23.79 -18.65
N LYS A 238 -10.00 -23.70 -17.72
CA LYS A 238 -11.41 -24.04 -18.02
C LYS A 238 -12.02 -23.10 -19.06
N LYS A 239 -11.77 -21.79 -18.93
CA LYS A 239 -12.33 -20.76 -19.83
C LYS A 239 -11.81 -20.87 -21.26
N PHE A 240 -10.50 -21.09 -21.43
CA PHE A 240 -9.88 -21.07 -22.76
C PHE A 240 -9.97 -22.39 -23.51
N LYS A 241 -10.37 -23.49 -22.87
CA LYS A 241 -10.50 -24.80 -23.53
C LYS A 241 -11.38 -24.72 -24.80
N GLY A 242 -12.60 -24.20 -24.69
CA GLY A 242 -13.53 -24.06 -25.84
C GLY A 242 -13.05 -23.04 -26.88
N SER A 243 -12.78 -21.80 -26.42
CA SER A 243 -12.43 -20.70 -27.31
C SER A 243 -11.09 -20.90 -28.04
N ALA A 244 -10.13 -21.57 -27.44
CA ALA A 244 -8.86 -21.92 -28.10
C ALA A 244 -9.07 -23.01 -29.14
N GLY A 245 -9.97 -23.97 -28.88
CA GLY A 245 -10.35 -24.99 -29.87
C GLY A 245 -11.00 -24.39 -31.09
N ASP A 246 -11.97 -23.49 -30.93
CA ASP A 246 -12.64 -22.79 -32.04
C ASP A 246 -11.64 -21.98 -32.89
N GLN A 247 -10.80 -21.17 -32.23
CA GLN A 247 -9.79 -20.36 -32.91
C GLN A 247 -8.75 -21.21 -33.66
N ALA A 248 -8.29 -22.30 -33.06
CA ALA A 248 -7.36 -23.21 -33.69
C ALA A 248 -8.01 -23.91 -34.89
N TYR A 249 -9.24 -24.37 -34.76
CA TYR A 249 -10.03 -24.98 -35.82
C TYR A 249 -10.16 -24.04 -37.03
N GLU A 250 -10.63 -22.82 -36.82
CA GLU A 250 -10.77 -21.80 -37.84
C GLU A 250 -9.43 -21.47 -38.52
N ALA A 251 -8.36 -21.31 -37.74
CA ALA A 251 -7.03 -21.00 -38.25
C ALA A 251 -6.47 -22.12 -39.13
N VAL A 252 -6.62 -23.39 -38.71
CA VAL A 252 -6.14 -24.56 -39.48
C VAL A 252 -6.96 -24.75 -40.75
N ALA A 253 -8.30 -24.72 -40.66
CA ALA A 253 -9.18 -24.82 -41.82
C ALA A 253 -8.86 -23.75 -42.87
N LYS A 254 -8.73 -22.50 -42.45
CA LYS A 254 -8.36 -21.38 -43.32
C LYS A 254 -6.97 -21.52 -43.94
N LYS A 255 -5.98 -21.93 -43.16
CA LYS A 255 -4.57 -22.01 -43.60
C LYS A 255 -4.36 -23.09 -44.65
N PHE A 256 -5.02 -24.24 -44.49
CA PHE A 256 -4.87 -25.38 -45.39
C PHE A 256 -5.95 -25.44 -46.49
N GLY A 257 -7.00 -24.62 -46.39
CA GLY A 257 -8.09 -24.60 -47.37
C GLY A 257 -8.90 -25.91 -47.42
N ILE A 258 -9.05 -26.58 -46.24
CA ILE A 258 -9.72 -27.87 -46.10
C ILE A 258 -10.89 -27.78 -45.12
N GLU A 259 -11.88 -28.64 -45.32
CA GLU A 259 -12.92 -28.88 -44.31
C GLU A 259 -12.36 -29.84 -43.25
N ILE A 260 -12.44 -29.43 -42.00
CA ILE A 260 -12.02 -30.21 -40.82
C ILE A 260 -13.27 -30.72 -40.11
N PRO A 261 -13.34 -32.01 -39.72
CA PRO A 261 -14.47 -32.49 -38.92
C PRO A 261 -14.67 -31.69 -37.64
N GLU A 262 -15.89 -31.35 -37.29
CA GLU A 262 -16.22 -30.54 -36.15
C GLU A 262 -15.79 -31.18 -34.81
N THR A 263 -15.72 -32.51 -34.80
CA THR A 263 -15.15 -33.28 -33.65
C THR A 263 -13.71 -32.95 -33.34
N MET A 264 -12.95 -32.38 -34.29
CA MET A 264 -11.57 -31.94 -34.02
C MET A 264 -11.49 -30.67 -33.18
N LYS A 265 -12.55 -29.87 -33.07
CA LYS A 265 -12.56 -28.65 -32.20
C LYS A 265 -12.25 -29.00 -30.76
N GLU A 266 -12.85 -30.04 -30.25
CA GLU A 266 -12.60 -30.49 -28.87
C GLU A 266 -11.16 -30.94 -28.65
N ALA A 267 -10.61 -31.74 -29.57
CA ALA A 267 -9.22 -32.18 -29.53
C ALA A 267 -8.23 -31.00 -29.60
N LEU A 268 -8.49 -30.04 -30.49
CA LEU A 268 -7.70 -28.80 -30.56
C LEU A 268 -7.83 -27.97 -29.29
N GLY A 269 -9.01 -27.94 -28.67
CA GLY A 269 -9.24 -27.26 -27.41
C GLY A 269 -8.45 -27.89 -26.24
N GLU A 270 -8.37 -29.21 -26.19
CA GLU A 270 -7.54 -29.94 -25.22
C GLU A 270 -6.04 -29.64 -25.40
N MET A 271 -5.58 -29.51 -26.65
CA MET A 271 -4.18 -29.23 -26.95
C MET A 271 -3.79 -27.77 -26.71
N PHE A 272 -4.58 -26.84 -27.22
CA PHE A 272 -4.24 -25.41 -27.23
C PHE A 272 -4.77 -24.65 -26.00
N GLY A 273 -5.87 -25.10 -25.41
CA GLY A 273 -6.48 -24.46 -24.23
C GLY A 273 -5.50 -24.23 -23.07
N PRO A 274 -4.77 -25.25 -22.62
CA PRO A 274 -3.76 -25.09 -21.56
C PRO A 274 -2.63 -24.13 -21.94
N LEU A 275 -2.16 -24.16 -23.19
CA LEU A 275 -1.09 -23.26 -23.67
C LEU A 275 -1.52 -21.80 -23.65
N VAL A 276 -2.73 -21.53 -24.18
CA VAL A 276 -3.31 -20.17 -24.18
C VAL A 276 -3.55 -19.68 -22.75
N ALA A 277 -4.12 -20.53 -21.91
CA ALA A 277 -4.38 -20.21 -20.51
C ALA A 277 -3.08 -19.91 -19.73
N ASP A 278 -2.06 -20.76 -19.88
CA ASP A 278 -0.78 -20.57 -19.21
C ASP A 278 -0.06 -19.32 -19.73
N HIS A 279 -0.15 -19.01 -21.03
CA HIS A 279 0.37 -17.75 -21.56
C HIS A 279 -0.32 -16.53 -20.95
N GLN A 280 -1.65 -16.54 -20.83
CA GLN A 280 -2.39 -15.45 -20.17
C GLN A 280 -2.07 -15.37 -18.67
N PHE A 281 -1.90 -16.50 -18.00
CA PHE A 281 -1.46 -16.55 -16.62
C PHE A 281 -0.06 -15.91 -16.44
N TYR A 282 0.90 -16.25 -17.29
CA TYR A 282 2.24 -15.66 -17.23
C TYR A 282 2.25 -14.16 -17.53
N LYS A 283 1.34 -13.63 -18.34
CA LYS A 283 1.14 -12.19 -18.49
C LYS A 283 0.70 -11.51 -17.17
N ILE A 284 -0.15 -12.17 -16.37
CA ILE A 284 -0.52 -11.66 -15.05
C ILE A 284 0.70 -11.65 -14.13
N ILE A 285 1.50 -12.72 -14.13
CA ILE A 285 2.73 -12.79 -13.34
C ILE A 285 3.72 -11.69 -13.75
N GLU A 286 3.94 -11.51 -15.04
CA GLU A 286 4.80 -10.44 -15.57
C GLU A 286 4.31 -9.05 -15.17
N PHE A 287 3.02 -8.78 -15.26
CA PHE A 287 2.43 -7.52 -14.83
C PHE A 287 2.67 -7.23 -13.35
N MET A 288 2.55 -8.25 -12.49
CA MET A 288 2.70 -8.10 -11.04
C MET A 288 4.16 -8.06 -10.58
N THR A 289 5.05 -8.78 -11.28
CA THR A 289 6.46 -8.94 -10.85
C THR A 289 7.45 -8.14 -11.70
N GLY A 290 7.11 -7.84 -12.96
CA GLY A 290 8.02 -7.29 -13.97
C GLY A 290 8.96 -8.35 -14.56
N TRP A 291 8.69 -9.66 -14.34
CA TRP A 291 9.46 -10.77 -14.86
C TRP A 291 8.58 -11.73 -15.67
N TRP A 292 9.04 -12.09 -16.88
CA TRP A 292 8.41 -13.16 -17.66
C TRP A 292 8.77 -14.52 -17.05
N ALA A 293 7.83 -15.12 -16.34
CA ALA A 293 8.07 -16.34 -15.56
C ALA A 293 8.72 -17.52 -16.32
N PRO A 294 8.35 -17.83 -17.59
CA PRO A 294 8.99 -18.91 -18.34
C PRO A 294 10.48 -18.69 -18.66
N SER A 295 10.96 -17.44 -18.65
CA SER A 295 12.38 -17.13 -18.88
C SER A 295 13.21 -17.00 -17.61
N CYS A 296 12.59 -17.07 -16.44
CA CYS A 296 13.31 -17.07 -15.17
C CYS A 296 13.92 -18.46 -14.91
N GLY A 297 15.24 -18.52 -14.66
CA GLY A 297 15.86 -19.72 -14.09
C GLY A 297 15.28 -20.05 -12.71
N ILE A 298 15.47 -21.29 -12.25
CA ILE A 298 14.94 -21.78 -10.97
C ILE A 298 15.32 -20.82 -9.82
N ASP A 299 16.59 -20.45 -9.75
CA ASP A 299 17.10 -19.54 -8.70
C ASP A 299 16.60 -18.09 -8.82
N GLY A 300 16.23 -17.67 -10.03
CA GLY A 300 15.71 -16.33 -10.31
C GLY A 300 14.26 -16.11 -9.91
N LYS A 301 13.48 -17.18 -9.78
CA LYS A 301 12.05 -17.09 -9.45
C LYS A 301 11.77 -16.60 -8.02
N ASP A 302 12.67 -16.81 -7.09
CA ASP A 302 12.55 -16.36 -5.70
C ASP A 302 13.05 -14.92 -5.48
N CYS A 303 13.72 -14.33 -6.47
CA CYS A 303 14.17 -12.96 -6.37
C CYS A 303 12.99 -11.97 -6.33
N PRO A 304 13.11 -10.85 -5.58
CA PRO A 304 12.11 -9.80 -5.62
C PRO A 304 11.80 -9.32 -7.03
N GLY A 305 10.54 -9.03 -7.30
CA GLY A 305 10.11 -8.48 -8.58
C GLY A 305 10.67 -7.07 -8.81
N LYS A 306 10.63 -6.63 -10.08
CA LYS A 306 10.92 -5.24 -10.48
C LYS A 306 9.73 -4.31 -10.19
N SER A 307 8.53 -4.85 -10.28
CA SER A 307 7.29 -4.12 -10.03
C SER A 307 6.93 -4.17 -8.54
N LYS A 308 6.31 -3.10 -8.05
CA LYS A 308 5.87 -3.00 -6.65
C LYS A 308 4.36 -2.86 -6.54
N CYS A 309 3.79 -3.37 -5.48
CA CYS A 309 2.41 -3.16 -5.07
C CYS A 309 2.36 -2.69 -3.61
N LEU A 310 1.32 -1.95 -3.25
CA LEU A 310 1.06 -1.59 -1.86
C LEU A 310 -0.03 -2.51 -1.31
N ALA A 311 0.34 -3.37 -0.39
CA ALA A 311 -0.56 -4.23 0.35
C ALA A 311 -1.13 -3.45 1.54
N LEU A 312 -2.45 -3.47 1.69
CA LEU A 312 -3.18 -2.87 2.79
C LEU A 312 -4.10 -3.94 3.40
N VAL A 313 -4.10 -4.03 4.72
CA VAL A 313 -5.06 -4.87 5.45
C VAL A 313 -6.12 -3.96 6.04
N TYR A 314 -7.37 -4.19 5.63
CA TYR A 314 -8.55 -3.53 6.19
C TYR A 314 -9.23 -4.44 7.19
N ALA A 315 -9.75 -3.87 8.26
CA ALA A 315 -10.50 -4.60 9.30
C ALA A 315 -11.80 -3.87 9.65
N GLY A 316 -12.83 -4.65 9.93
CA GLY A 316 -14.15 -4.18 10.38
C GLY A 316 -15.24 -5.17 10.00
N GLU A 317 -16.48 -4.82 10.31
CA GLU A 317 -17.66 -5.62 9.99
C GLU A 317 -17.85 -5.73 8.47
N ASN A 318 -18.06 -6.96 7.97
CA ASN A 318 -18.24 -7.27 6.56
C ASN A 318 -17.16 -6.63 5.66
N ALA A 319 -15.90 -6.75 6.08
CA ALA A 319 -14.80 -6.07 5.39
C ALA A 319 -14.62 -6.54 3.95
N ILE A 320 -14.77 -7.83 3.70
CA ILE A 320 -14.63 -8.43 2.36
C ILE A 320 -15.73 -7.88 1.43
N GLY A 321 -16.99 -7.94 1.87
CA GLY A 321 -18.13 -7.45 1.09
C GLY A 321 -17.98 -5.97 0.74
N LYS A 322 -17.76 -5.11 1.74
CA LYS A 322 -17.63 -3.65 1.56
C LYS A 322 -16.48 -3.27 0.62
N ILE A 323 -15.31 -3.91 0.75
CA ILE A 323 -14.16 -3.63 -0.13
C ILE A 323 -14.46 -4.06 -1.56
N ARG A 324 -15.09 -5.23 -1.76
CA ARG A 324 -15.43 -5.73 -3.09
C ARG A 324 -16.49 -4.88 -3.80
N ASP A 325 -17.47 -4.36 -3.06
CA ASP A 325 -18.48 -3.45 -3.60
C ASP A 325 -17.84 -2.14 -4.11
N ILE A 326 -16.96 -1.54 -3.32
CA ILE A 326 -16.22 -0.33 -3.72
C ILE A 326 -15.24 -0.62 -4.87
N LEU A 327 -14.60 -1.80 -4.87
CA LEU A 327 -13.67 -2.20 -5.92
C LEU A 327 -14.36 -2.37 -7.27
N GLY A 328 -15.55 -2.98 -7.29
CA GLY A 328 -16.29 -3.34 -8.49
C GLY A 328 -15.82 -4.65 -9.16
N PRO A 329 -16.53 -5.13 -10.20
CA PRO A 329 -16.22 -6.36 -10.92
C PRO A 329 -14.86 -6.30 -11.61
N THR A 330 -14.28 -7.48 -11.91
CA THR A 330 -12.92 -7.60 -12.48
C THR A 330 -12.76 -6.87 -13.81
N ASP A 331 -13.81 -6.83 -14.62
CA ASP A 331 -13.86 -6.12 -15.88
C ASP A 331 -14.33 -4.67 -15.66
N PRO A 332 -13.47 -3.64 -15.87
CA PRO A 332 -13.83 -2.24 -15.68
C PRO A 332 -14.99 -1.76 -16.56
N SER A 333 -15.20 -2.40 -17.73
CA SER A 333 -16.31 -2.05 -18.63
C SER A 333 -17.68 -2.36 -18.02
N LYS A 334 -17.75 -3.34 -17.11
CA LYS A 334 -18.94 -3.79 -16.39
C LYS A 334 -19.09 -3.15 -15.01
N ALA A 335 -18.10 -2.34 -14.60
CA ALA A 335 -18.09 -1.72 -13.29
C ALA A 335 -18.96 -0.46 -13.26
N GLN A 336 -19.61 -0.23 -12.11
CA GLN A 336 -20.44 0.95 -11.89
C GLN A 336 -19.58 2.21 -11.74
N PRO A 337 -20.05 3.38 -12.19
CA PRO A 337 -19.42 4.66 -11.92
C PRO A 337 -19.15 4.86 -10.41
N GLY A 338 -18.00 5.41 -10.07
CA GLY A 338 -17.55 5.62 -8.70
C GLY A 338 -16.87 4.41 -8.07
N SER A 339 -16.88 3.22 -8.69
CA SER A 339 -16.07 2.09 -8.22
C SER A 339 -14.60 2.23 -8.65
N VAL A 340 -13.68 1.67 -7.85
CA VAL A 340 -12.24 1.76 -8.13
C VAL A 340 -11.88 1.29 -9.53
N ARG A 341 -12.42 0.16 -9.97
CA ARG A 341 -12.11 -0.40 -11.28
C ARG A 341 -12.70 0.40 -12.44
N LYS A 342 -13.83 1.05 -12.23
CA LYS A 342 -14.40 1.96 -13.24
C LYS A 342 -13.55 3.20 -13.42
N GLU A 343 -13.11 3.80 -12.31
CA GLU A 343 -12.39 5.08 -12.34
C GLU A 343 -10.91 4.93 -12.73
N PHE A 344 -10.26 3.81 -12.35
CA PHE A 344 -8.82 3.63 -12.50
C PHE A 344 -8.40 2.42 -13.35
N GLY A 345 -9.31 1.51 -13.69
CA GLY A 345 -9.02 0.34 -14.51
C GLY A 345 -9.10 0.65 -16.00
N SER A 346 -8.28 -0.03 -16.80
CA SER A 346 -8.30 0.04 -18.28
C SER A 346 -8.86 -1.25 -18.89
N ASP A 347 -8.51 -2.40 -18.32
CA ASP A 347 -8.92 -3.73 -18.76
C ASP A 347 -8.93 -4.74 -17.60
N VAL A 348 -9.21 -6.01 -17.87
CA VAL A 348 -9.30 -7.07 -16.85
C VAL A 348 -7.98 -7.35 -16.10
N MET A 349 -6.84 -6.96 -16.65
CA MET A 349 -5.52 -7.13 -16.03
C MET A 349 -5.07 -5.83 -15.36
N VAL A 350 -5.13 -4.70 -16.07
CA VAL A 350 -4.80 -3.36 -15.58
C VAL A 350 -6.06 -2.76 -14.96
N ASN A 351 -6.45 -3.26 -13.79
CA ASN A 351 -7.71 -2.92 -13.12
C ASN A 351 -7.54 -2.35 -11.70
N ALA A 352 -6.45 -1.62 -11.51
CA ALA A 352 -6.12 -0.77 -10.37
C ALA A 352 -5.80 -1.52 -9.06
N ALA A 353 -6.67 -2.41 -8.60
CA ALA A 353 -6.47 -3.10 -7.33
C ALA A 353 -7.01 -4.55 -7.38
N HIS A 354 -6.44 -5.36 -6.49
CA HIS A 354 -6.98 -6.67 -6.11
C HIS A 354 -7.55 -6.57 -4.68
N ALA A 355 -8.59 -7.33 -4.40
CA ALA A 355 -9.09 -7.57 -3.05
C ALA A 355 -9.46 -9.04 -2.88
N SER A 356 -9.20 -9.58 -1.70
CA SER A 356 -9.60 -10.95 -1.34
C SER A 356 -11.12 -11.11 -1.43
N ASP A 357 -11.58 -12.30 -1.81
CA ASP A 357 -12.99 -12.60 -2.08
C ASP A 357 -13.63 -13.51 -1.02
N SER A 358 -12.84 -14.06 -0.12
CA SER A 358 -13.32 -14.84 1.03
C SER A 358 -12.36 -14.71 2.21
N PRO A 359 -12.78 -15.07 3.44
CA PRO A 359 -11.89 -15.11 4.62
C PRO A 359 -10.69 -16.03 4.42
N GLU A 360 -10.89 -17.19 3.79
CA GLU A 360 -9.84 -18.18 3.51
C GLU A 360 -8.80 -17.62 2.55
N ASN A 361 -9.27 -16.98 1.46
CA ASN A 361 -8.38 -16.32 0.50
C ASN A 361 -7.67 -15.13 1.13
N ALA A 362 -8.34 -14.33 1.96
CA ALA A 362 -7.71 -13.23 2.68
C ALA A 362 -6.55 -13.73 3.58
N ALA A 363 -6.76 -14.81 4.33
CA ALA A 363 -5.74 -15.42 5.18
C ALA A 363 -4.56 -15.98 4.35
N ARG A 364 -4.86 -16.71 3.27
CA ARG A 364 -3.86 -17.27 2.34
C ARG A 364 -3.02 -16.16 1.69
N GLU A 365 -3.67 -15.15 1.16
CA GLU A 365 -3.04 -14.05 0.44
C GLU A 365 -2.17 -13.19 1.37
N MET A 366 -2.63 -12.87 2.58
CA MET A 366 -1.83 -12.16 3.59
C MET A 366 -0.58 -12.96 3.99
N LYS A 367 -0.68 -14.31 4.05
CA LYS A 367 0.45 -15.19 4.35
C LYS A 367 1.48 -15.20 3.23
N ILE A 368 1.06 -15.22 1.96
CA ILE A 368 1.95 -15.15 0.79
C ILE A 368 2.68 -13.80 0.76
N ILE A 369 1.95 -12.70 0.95
CA ILE A 369 2.53 -11.34 0.99
C ILE A 369 3.41 -11.14 2.23
N LYS A 370 3.23 -11.95 3.27
CA LYS A 370 3.97 -11.83 4.54
C LYS A 370 3.85 -10.41 5.12
N VAL A 371 2.61 -9.92 5.26
CA VAL A 371 2.34 -8.52 5.69
C VAL A 371 2.99 -8.21 7.03
N GLU A 372 3.04 -9.18 7.95
CA GLU A 372 3.67 -9.06 9.27
C GLU A 372 5.20 -8.90 9.21
N LYS A 373 5.84 -9.39 8.13
CA LYS A 373 7.30 -9.42 8.03
C LYS A 373 7.86 -7.99 8.00
N ASP A 374 8.76 -7.71 8.93
CA ASP A 374 9.49 -6.44 8.96
C ASP A 374 10.47 -6.31 7.79
N THR A 375 10.31 -5.25 7.03
CA THR A 375 11.20 -4.85 5.93
C THR A 375 11.87 -3.51 6.20
N ILE A 376 11.40 -2.77 7.23
CA ILE A 376 11.87 -1.41 7.54
C ILE A 376 13.29 -1.44 8.08
N LYS A 377 13.57 -2.33 9.04
CA LYS A 377 14.88 -2.41 9.68
C LYS A 377 16.00 -2.60 8.68
N LYS A 378 15.87 -3.57 7.77
CA LYS A 378 16.87 -3.85 6.73
C LYS A 378 17.06 -2.64 5.80
N LEU A 379 15.97 -2.00 5.40
CA LEU A 379 16.02 -0.84 4.51
C LEU A 379 16.72 0.34 5.19
N VAL A 380 16.38 0.64 6.44
CA VAL A 380 17.01 1.74 7.19
C VAL A 380 18.53 1.50 7.36
N GLN A 381 18.94 0.27 7.66
CA GLN A 381 20.36 -0.08 7.82
C GLN A 381 21.19 0.10 6.53
N GLN A 382 20.57 0.07 5.35
CA GLN A 382 21.27 0.32 4.08
C GLN A 382 21.66 1.80 3.90
N TYR A 383 20.90 2.72 4.49
CA TYR A 383 21.12 4.16 4.36
C TYR A 383 21.80 4.77 5.59
N TYR A 384 21.47 4.23 6.74
CA TYR A 384 21.90 4.73 8.05
C TYR A 384 22.43 3.57 8.90
N PRO A 385 23.61 3.03 8.57
CA PRO A 385 24.24 1.90 9.26
C PRO A 385 24.55 2.17 10.75
#